data_d16d28e8632d06265fe7d7838b06f75d
#
_entry.id   d16d28e8632d06265fe7d7838b06f75d
#
_cell.length_a   1.000
_cell.length_b   1.000
_cell.length_c   1.000
_cell.angle_alpha   90.00
_cell.angle_beta   90.00
_cell.angle_gamma   90.00
#
_symmetry.space_group_name_H-M   'P 1'
#
loop_
_entity.id
_entity.type
_entity.pdbx_description
1 polymer ?
#
loop_
_entity_poly.entity_id
_entity_poly.type
_entity_poly.pdbx_seq_one_letter_code
_entity_poly.pdbx_strand_id
1 'polypeptide(L)'
;MNLTRKFSVAVSQAGGITQKKLRRLKGRRWKYPLSLERRYATAISRYLKKQWKEYAKIALAMMVPRSDAIDLEDSVTNGPAIGAIVTIAEDFNEFNKKEMDAFREIAVGDAFIQDEPWVQETLQRWSREQVSLITKASQDMKDSVAKRVRNGIKRGLLNTEIASLVLREMPGISFRRARIIARDQASKLNAELTRGRMSDAGLETYVWETAMDERVRGLPGGRYPNALPSHWIMQGKVCRWDDPTLWRNAQGEWEKRPSSAPYNHPGTEIMCRCVALPNWDELSEIPSAGPVMQAQAEI
;
A
#
# COMPACT_ATOMS: atom_id res chain seq x y z
N MET A 1 4.95 9.85 28.09
CA MET A 1 3.89 10.83 27.82
C MET A 1 3.17 10.42 26.57
N ASN A 2 1.88 10.11 26.66
CA ASN A 2 1.15 9.46 25.55
C ASN A 2 1.02 10.43 24.36
N LEU A 3 1.58 10.10 23.19
CA LEU A 3 1.59 10.93 21.96
C LEU A 3 0.17 11.32 21.53
N THR A 4 -0.81 10.46 21.81
CA THR A 4 -2.25 10.67 21.56
C THR A 4 -2.78 11.96 22.21
N ARG A 5 -2.23 12.35 23.36
CA ARG A 5 -2.61 13.61 24.04
C ARG A 5 -2.15 14.87 23.31
N LYS A 6 -1.08 14.80 22.51
CA LYS A 6 -0.49 16.01 21.92
C LYS A 6 -1.38 16.63 20.84
N PHE A 7 -1.96 15.83 19.94
CA PHE A 7 -2.79 16.37 18.85
C PHE A 7 -4.15 16.88 19.38
N SER A 8 -4.82 16.11 20.24
CA SER A 8 -6.07 16.57 20.85
C SER A 8 -5.89 17.83 21.71
N VAL A 9 -4.77 17.92 22.42
CA VAL A 9 -4.40 19.15 23.16
C VAL A 9 -4.18 20.31 22.19
N ALA A 10 -3.44 20.12 21.09
CA ALA A 10 -3.23 21.16 20.08
C ALA A 10 -4.54 21.61 19.44
N VAL A 11 -5.45 20.67 19.14
CA VAL A 11 -6.80 20.99 18.63
C VAL A 11 -7.58 21.84 19.65
N SER A 12 -7.56 21.44 20.93
CA SER A 12 -8.21 22.19 22.02
C SER A 12 -7.64 23.60 22.17
N GLN A 13 -6.31 23.74 22.18
CA GLN A 13 -5.61 25.03 22.25
C GLN A 13 -5.87 25.94 21.03
N ALA A 14 -6.03 25.36 19.84
CA ALA A 14 -6.39 26.07 18.61
C ALA A 14 -7.89 26.45 18.53
N GLY A 15 -8.62 26.39 19.66
CA GLY A 15 -10.03 26.74 19.76
C GLY A 15 -10.98 25.68 19.22
N GLY A 16 -10.53 24.41 19.17
CA GLY A 16 -11.32 23.28 18.72
C GLY A 16 -11.55 23.23 17.21
N ILE A 17 -12.39 22.31 16.77
CA ILE A 17 -12.80 22.17 15.36
C ILE A 17 -14.09 22.93 15.12
N THR A 18 -13.97 24.17 14.62
CA THR A 18 -15.12 24.98 14.24
C THR A 18 -15.89 24.37 13.04
N GLN A 19 -17.16 24.73 12.85
CA GLN A 19 -17.97 24.28 11.70
C GLN A 19 -17.32 24.64 10.35
N LYS A 20 -16.57 25.75 10.29
CA LYS A 20 -15.81 26.16 9.09
C LYS A 20 -14.63 25.21 8.84
N LYS A 21 -13.86 24.89 9.88
CA LYS A 21 -12.76 23.90 9.81
C LYS A 21 -13.31 22.53 9.42
N LEU A 22 -14.39 22.06 10.06
CA LEU A 22 -15.02 20.76 9.79
C LEU A 22 -15.47 20.65 8.33
N ARG A 23 -16.10 21.69 7.77
CA ARG A 23 -16.47 21.71 6.33
C ARG A 23 -15.24 21.61 5.43
N ARG A 24 -14.15 22.29 5.73
CA ARG A 24 -12.90 22.20 4.95
C ARG A 24 -12.31 20.79 5.04
N LEU A 25 -12.25 20.19 6.23
CA LEU A 25 -11.77 18.83 6.46
C LEU A 25 -12.60 17.81 5.69
N LYS A 26 -13.93 17.84 5.81
CA LYS A 26 -14.85 16.93 5.10
C LYS A 26 -14.82 17.12 3.57
N GLY A 27 -14.54 18.32 3.09
CA GLY A 27 -14.42 18.61 1.66
C GLY A 27 -13.08 18.21 1.04
N ARG A 28 -12.06 17.90 1.87
CA ARG A 28 -10.76 17.48 1.37
C ARG A 28 -10.77 16.01 1.00
N ARG A 29 -10.41 15.71 -0.26
CA ARG A 29 -10.21 14.33 -0.72
C ARG A 29 -8.81 13.85 -0.36
N TRP A 30 -8.74 12.68 0.21
CA TRP A 30 -7.49 11.95 0.38
C TRP A 30 -7.05 11.37 -0.96
N LYS A 31 -5.77 11.52 -1.28
CA LYS A 31 -5.24 11.02 -2.55
C LYS A 31 -4.60 9.65 -2.34
N TYR A 32 -4.86 8.74 -3.26
CA TYR A 32 -4.11 7.49 -3.36
C TYR A 32 -2.82 7.73 -4.15
N PRO A 33 -1.65 7.21 -3.73
CA PRO A 33 -0.36 7.49 -4.37
C PRO A 33 -0.15 6.69 -5.67
N LEU A 34 -1.02 6.87 -6.66
CA LEU A 34 -1.03 6.12 -7.91
C LEU A 34 0.24 6.30 -8.75
N SER A 35 0.86 7.47 -8.73
CA SER A 35 2.13 7.73 -9.42
C SER A 35 3.27 6.92 -8.83
N LEU A 36 3.32 6.80 -7.50
CA LEU A 36 4.31 5.99 -6.80
C LEU A 36 4.08 4.50 -7.02
N GLU A 37 2.83 4.02 -7.01
CA GLU A 37 2.48 2.65 -7.40
C GLU A 37 3.03 2.32 -8.79
N ARG A 38 2.80 3.20 -9.77
CA ARG A 38 3.29 3.02 -11.15
C ARG A 38 4.81 3.02 -11.24
N ARG A 39 5.48 3.91 -10.51
CA ARG A 39 6.94 3.99 -10.47
C ARG A 39 7.52 2.71 -9.86
N TYR A 40 6.93 2.22 -8.79
CA TYR A 40 7.32 0.96 -8.17
C TYR A 40 7.11 -0.24 -9.11
N ALA A 41 5.95 -0.35 -9.77
CA ALA A 41 5.71 -1.38 -10.79
C ALA A 41 6.76 -1.36 -11.90
N THR A 42 7.19 -0.17 -12.34
CA THR A 42 8.22 0.01 -13.35
C THR A 42 9.59 -0.48 -12.87
N ALA A 43 9.96 -0.16 -11.63
CA ALA A 43 11.23 -0.61 -11.02
C ALA A 43 11.28 -2.14 -10.91
N ILE A 44 10.23 -2.77 -10.39
CA ILE A 44 10.11 -4.24 -10.33
C ILE A 44 10.18 -4.85 -11.73
N SER A 45 9.44 -4.28 -12.69
CA SER A 45 9.40 -4.81 -14.05
C SER A 45 10.77 -4.76 -14.74
N ARG A 46 11.54 -3.68 -14.54
CA ARG A 46 12.92 -3.56 -15.07
C ARG A 46 13.82 -4.62 -14.47
N TYR A 47 13.75 -4.81 -13.16
CA TYR A 47 14.53 -5.84 -12.47
C TYR A 47 14.18 -7.24 -12.99
N LEU A 48 12.91 -7.61 -12.97
CA LEU A 48 12.46 -8.93 -13.45
C LEU A 48 12.83 -9.18 -14.93
N LYS A 49 12.76 -8.16 -15.79
CA LYS A 49 13.20 -8.27 -17.20
C LYS A 49 14.69 -8.53 -17.32
N LYS A 50 15.52 -7.90 -16.47
CA LYS A 50 16.94 -8.15 -16.44
C LYS A 50 17.23 -9.60 -16.02
N GLN A 51 16.64 -10.04 -14.91
CA GLN A 51 16.80 -11.40 -14.41
C GLN A 51 16.38 -12.45 -15.46
N TRP A 52 15.25 -12.25 -16.10
CA TRP A 52 14.79 -13.14 -17.14
C TRP A 52 15.80 -13.25 -18.31
N LYS A 53 16.32 -12.15 -18.80
CA LYS A 53 17.32 -12.17 -19.87
C LYS A 53 18.53 -13.02 -19.50
N GLU A 54 18.99 -12.92 -18.26
CA GLU A 54 20.10 -13.74 -17.77
C GLU A 54 19.70 -15.22 -17.69
N TYR A 55 18.53 -15.55 -17.15
CA TYR A 55 18.03 -16.93 -17.12
C TYR A 55 17.86 -17.52 -18.54
N ALA A 56 17.37 -16.72 -19.49
CA ALA A 56 17.23 -17.15 -20.87
C ALA A 56 18.59 -17.44 -21.52
N LYS A 57 19.58 -16.58 -21.32
CA LYS A 57 20.96 -16.80 -21.82
C LYS A 57 21.55 -18.08 -21.27
N ILE A 58 21.46 -18.30 -19.96
CA ILE A 58 22.00 -19.49 -19.29
C ILE A 58 21.26 -20.75 -19.81
N ALA A 59 19.93 -20.72 -19.88
CA ALA A 59 19.15 -21.84 -20.36
C ALA A 59 19.48 -22.20 -21.82
N LEU A 60 19.77 -21.21 -22.67
CA LEU A 60 20.19 -21.40 -24.06
C LEU A 60 21.62 -21.93 -24.15
N ALA A 61 22.54 -21.47 -23.29
CA ALA A 61 23.89 -21.96 -23.22
C ALA A 61 23.95 -23.45 -22.79
N MET A 62 23.07 -23.88 -21.89
CA MET A 62 22.95 -25.29 -21.46
C MET A 62 22.40 -26.22 -22.54
N MET A 63 21.79 -25.72 -23.61
CA MET A 63 21.34 -26.54 -24.74
C MET A 63 22.45 -26.85 -25.73
N VAL A 64 23.61 -26.20 -25.62
CA VAL A 64 24.80 -26.52 -26.40
C VAL A 64 25.56 -27.60 -25.64
N PRO A 65 25.95 -28.74 -26.28
CA PRO A 65 26.71 -29.76 -25.61
C PRO A 65 28.10 -29.21 -25.22
N ARG A 66 28.27 -28.79 -24.00
CA ARG A 66 29.55 -28.44 -23.39
C ARG A 66 29.59 -28.99 -21.98
N SER A 67 30.76 -29.51 -21.66
CA SER A 67 31.09 -30.30 -20.46
C SER A 67 31.16 -29.55 -19.13
N ASP A 68 30.78 -28.26 -19.08
CA ASP A 68 30.96 -27.48 -17.87
C ASP A 68 29.56 -27.05 -17.37
N ALA A 69 29.12 -27.68 -16.31
CA ALA A 69 27.92 -27.30 -15.56
C ALA A 69 28.10 -25.89 -15.01
N ILE A 70 27.43 -24.91 -15.62
CA ILE A 70 27.38 -23.56 -15.08
C ILE A 70 26.33 -23.58 -13.96
N ASP A 71 26.80 -23.37 -12.72
CA ASP A 71 25.97 -23.30 -11.54
C ASP A 71 25.07 -22.05 -11.61
N LEU A 72 23.76 -22.26 -11.64
CA LEU A 72 22.76 -21.20 -11.76
C LEU A 72 22.53 -20.42 -10.45
N GLU A 73 23.14 -20.86 -9.34
CA GLU A 73 22.88 -20.30 -8.01
C GLU A 73 23.52 -18.94 -7.79
N ASP A 74 24.64 -18.62 -8.42
CA ASP A 74 25.45 -17.43 -8.09
C ASP A 74 25.10 -16.14 -8.85
N SER A 75 24.13 -16.14 -9.79
CA SER A 75 23.87 -14.96 -10.62
C SER A 75 22.82 -13.97 -10.07
N VAL A 76 22.24 -14.25 -8.89
CA VAL A 76 21.20 -13.38 -8.29
C VAL A 76 21.85 -12.28 -7.44
N THR A 77 22.35 -11.23 -8.07
CA THR A 77 22.77 -10.02 -7.35
C THR A 77 21.53 -9.19 -6.94
N ASN A 78 21.19 -9.22 -5.66
CA ASN A 78 20.05 -8.48 -5.08
C ASN A 78 20.33 -6.96 -4.91
N GLY A 79 21.55 -6.47 -5.18
CA GLY A 79 22.02 -5.14 -4.84
C GLY A 79 21.25 -3.95 -5.46
N PRO A 80 21.03 -3.89 -6.78
CA PRO A 80 20.41 -2.69 -7.37
C PRO A 80 18.92 -2.52 -7.05
N ALA A 81 18.21 -3.61 -6.73
CA ALA A 81 16.80 -3.57 -6.39
C ALA A 81 16.53 -2.99 -4.99
N ILE A 82 17.44 -3.22 -4.03
CA ILE A 82 17.28 -2.79 -2.63
C ILE A 82 17.26 -1.26 -2.53
N GLY A 83 18.22 -0.57 -3.13
CA GLY A 83 18.27 0.90 -3.11
C GLY A 83 17.00 1.54 -3.70
N ALA A 84 16.52 1.03 -4.84
CA ALA A 84 15.28 1.52 -5.46
C ALA A 84 14.04 1.26 -4.58
N ILE A 85 14.01 0.16 -3.84
CA ILE A 85 12.90 -0.17 -2.92
C ILE A 85 12.90 0.78 -1.73
N VAL A 86 14.06 1.05 -1.12
CA VAL A 86 14.20 1.98 0.00
C VAL A 86 13.74 3.38 -0.40
N THR A 87 14.25 3.91 -1.52
CA THR A 87 13.81 5.22 -2.03
C THR A 87 12.31 5.29 -2.28
N ILE A 88 11.72 4.22 -2.80
CA ILE A 88 10.27 4.16 -3.01
C ILE A 88 9.51 4.16 -1.67
N ALA A 89 10.00 3.45 -0.65
CA ALA A 89 9.40 3.47 0.68
C ALA A 89 9.42 4.87 1.30
N GLU A 90 10.54 5.58 1.17
CA GLU A 90 10.69 6.97 1.62
C GLU A 90 9.72 7.91 0.89
N ASP A 91 9.57 7.77 -0.42
CA ASP A 91 8.62 8.56 -1.21
C ASP A 91 7.15 8.32 -0.79
N PHE A 92 6.78 7.06 -0.49
CA PHE A 92 5.46 6.74 0.07
C PHE A 92 5.25 7.38 1.43
N ASN A 93 6.28 7.35 2.29
CA ASN A 93 6.24 8.01 3.59
C ASN A 93 6.04 9.52 3.45
N GLU A 94 6.82 10.17 2.60
CA GLU A 94 6.71 11.60 2.33
C GLU A 94 5.33 11.98 1.78
N PHE A 95 4.82 11.21 0.82
CA PHE A 95 3.47 11.42 0.29
C PHE A 95 2.40 11.32 1.38
N ASN A 96 2.42 10.25 2.18
CA ASN A 96 1.44 10.02 3.23
C ASN A 96 1.54 11.08 4.34
N LYS A 97 2.77 11.51 4.68
CA LYS A 97 3.00 12.60 5.62
C LYS A 97 2.39 13.91 5.12
N LYS A 98 2.63 14.30 3.87
CA LYS A 98 2.05 15.50 3.25
C LYS A 98 0.51 15.50 3.28
N GLU A 99 -0.11 14.35 3.01
CA GLU A 99 -1.57 14.23 3.11
C GLU A 99 -2.04 14.47 4.55
N MET A 100 -1.38 13.89 5.57
CA MET A 100 -1.74 14.07 6.97
C MET A 100 -1.47 15.49 7.46
N ASP A 101 -0.32 16.07 7.13
CA ASP A 101 0.05 17.42 7.55
C ASP A 101 -0.92 18.47 7.03
N ALA A 102 -1.43 18.30 5.81
CA ALA A 102 -2.44 19.18 5.27
C ALA A 102 -3.81 19.11 6.00
N PHE A 103 -4.09 18.01 6.69
CA PHE A 103 -5.22 17.94 7.61
C PHE A 103 -4.93 18.61 8.94
N ARG A 104 -3.75 18.37 9.49
CA ARG A 104 -3.27 18.99 10.75
C ARG A 104 -3.28 20.50 10.63
N GLU A 105 -2.82 21.04 9.51
CA GLU A 105 -2.85 22.47 9.22
C GLU A 105 -4.27 23.07 9.27
N ILE A 106 -5.26 22.37 8.68
CA ILE A 106 -6.66 22.83 8.76
C ILE A 106 -7.18 22.77 10.19
N ALA A 107 -6.82 21.73 10.96
CA ALA A 107 -7.33 21.50 12.30
C ALA A 107 -6.74 22.47 13.33
N VAL A 108 -5.41 22.63 13.34
CA VAL A 108 -4.68 23.39 14.39
C VAL A 108 -4.03 24.68 13.90
N GLY A 109 -3.98 24.94 12.60
CA GLY A 109 -3.33 26.13 12.03
C GLY A 109 -1.92 25.82 11.55
N ASP A 110 -0.88 26.23 12.25
CA ASP A 110 0.51 26.06 11.83
C ASP A 110 0.99 24.60 11.93
N ALA A 111 2.09 24.31 11.25
CA ALA A 111 2.64 22.96 11.13
C ALA A 111 2.84 22.30 12.51
N PHE A 112 1.93 21.41 12.87
CA PHE A 112 2.11 20.54 14.02
C PHE A 112 3.16 19.49 13.67
N ILE A 113 4.38 19.69 14.14
CA ILE A 113 5.47 18.73 13.95
C ILE A 113 5.32 17.63 14.99
N GLN A 114 5.12 16.43 14.50
CA GLN A 114 5.07 15.22 15.32
C GLN A 114 6.27 14.35 15.01
N ASP A 115 6.98 13.91 16.06
CA ASP A 115 8.01 12.89 15.94
C ASP A 115 7.33 11.53 15.68
N GLU A 116 7.78 10.81 14.66
CA GLU A 116 7.21 9.54 14.20
C GLU A 116 8.29 8.42 14.24
N PRO A 117 8.80 8.04 15.44
CA PRO A 117 9.93 7.10 15.56
C PRO A 117 9.63 5.71 14.98
N TRP A 118 8.36 5.30 14.94
CA TRP A 118 7.90 4.03 14.39
C TRP A 118 8.01 3.95 12.85
N VAL A 119 8.11 5.08 12.16
CA VAL A 119 8.14 5.14 10.68
C VAL A 119 9.35 4.40 10.15
N GLN A 120 10.54 4.62 10.71
CA GLN A 120 11.76 3.99 10.22
C GLN A 120 11.70 2.46 10.31
N GLU A 121 11.19 1.93 11.41
CA GLU A 121 11.01 0.49 11.57
C GLU A 121 10.01 -0.07 10.53
N THR A 122 8.90 0.64 10.32
CA THR A 122 7.89 0.29 9.32
C THR A 122 8.48 0.23 7.90
N LEU A 123 9.24 1.26 7.49
CA LEU A 123 9.86 1.31 6.17
C LEU A 123 10.92 0.21 5.99
N GLN A 124 11.72 -0.06 7.01
CA GLN A 124 12.73 -1.13 6.98
C GLN A 124 12.10 -2.51 6.88
N ARG A 125 11.05 -2.77 7.68
CA ARG A 125 10.30 -4.04 7.62
C ARG A 125 9.69 -4.23 6.23
N TRP A 126 8.96 -3.23 5.74
CA TRP A 126 8.37 -3.26 4.42
C TRP A 126 9.42 -3.50 3.32
N SER A 127 10.56 -2.80 3.37
CA SER A 127 11.63 -2.96 2.38
C SER A 127 12.19 -4.39 2.36
N ARG A 128 12.39 -5.02 3.53
CA ARG A 128 12.82 -6.43 3.62
C ARG A 128 11.79 -7.39 3.02
N GLU A 129 10.51 -7.16 3.29
CA GLU A 129 9.42 -7.95 2.71
C GLU A 129 9.39 -7.82 1.19
N GLN A 130 9.62 -6.62 0.64
CA GLN A 130 9.68 -6.41 -0.81
C GLN A 130 10.84 -7.15 -1.46
N VAL A 131 12.02 -7.14 -0.85
CA VAL A 131 13.16 -7.93 -1.33
C VAL A 131 12.79 -9.41 -1.42
N SER A 132 12.18 -9.96 -0.37
CA SER A 132 11.74 -11.35 -0.33
C SER A 132 10.72 -11.67 -1.44
N LEU A 133 9.71 -10.83 -1.62
CA LEU A 133 8.68 -11.00 -2.65
C LEU A 133 9.24 -10.93 -4.08
N ILE A 134 10.16 -10.01 -4.33
CA ILE A 134 10.79 -9.83 -5.65
C ILE A 134 11.74 -11.00 -5.93
N THR A 135 12.50 -11.45 -4.94
CA THR A 135 13.36 -12.64 -5.04
C THR A 135 12.55 -13.87 -5.37
N LYS A 136 11.44 -14.11 -4.65
CA LYS A 136 10.52 -15.21 -4.95
C LYS A 136 9.94 -15.10 -6.36
N ALA A 137 9.54 -13.90 -6.79
CA ALA A 137 9.05 -13.67 -8.15
C ALA A 137 10.11 -13.98 -9.21
N SER A 138 11.39 -13.66 -8.94
CA SER A 138 12.52 -13.99 -9.79
C SER A 138 12.76 -15.49 -9.85
N GLN A 139 12.69 -16.20 -8.72
CA GLN A 139 12.84 -17.65 -8.66
C GLN A 139 11.71 -18.38 -9.42
N ASP A 140 10.46 -17.99 -9.22
CA ASP A 140 9.33 -18.55 -9.98
C ASP A 140 9.50 -18.35 -11.51
N MET A 141 10.13 -17.24 -11.93
CA MET A 141 10.46 -17.00 -13.33
C MET A 141 11.56 -17.95 -13.82
N LYS A 142 12.62 -18.17 -13.04
CA LYS A 142 13.69 -19.15 -13.33
C LYS A 142 13.07 -20.54 -13.54
N ASP A 143 12.22 -20.99 -12.62
CA ASP A 143 11.55 -22.29 -12.70
C ASP A 143 10.66 -22.40 -13.93
N SER A 144 9.97 -21.31 -14.29
CA SER A 144 9.14 -21.25 -15.50
C SER A 144 9.96 -21.38 -16.78
N VAL A 145 11.14 -20.73 -16.86
CA VAL A 145 12.09 -20.88 -17.97
C VAL A 145 12.55 -22.34 -18.07
N ALA A 146 13.04 -22.89 -16.96
CA ALA A 146 13.53 -24.27 -16.91
C ALA A 146 12.46 -25.30 -17.33
N LYS A 147 11.20 -25.10 -16.92
CA LYS A 147 10.08 -25.95 -17.32
C LYS A 147 9.81 -25.86 -18.82
N ARG A 148 9.86 -24.66 -19.41
CA ARG A 148 9.65 -24.46 -20.88
C ARG A 148 10.75 -25.13 -21.69
N VAL A 149 12.00 -24.95 -21.28
CA VAL A 149 13.15 -25.59 -21.92
C VAL A 149 12.99 -27.11 -21.90
N ARG A 150 12.74 -27.71 -20.74
CA ARG A 150 12.50 -29.16 -20.60
C ARG A 150 11.34 -29.66 -21.48
N ASN A 151 10.24 -28.92 -21.52
CA ASN A 151 9.09 -29.28 -22.35
C ASN A 151 9.40 -29.15 -23.83
N GLY A 152 10.14 -28.14 -24.26
CA GLY A 152 10.60 -27.98 -25.64
C GLY A 152 11.48 -29.13 -26.10
N ILE A 153 12.46 -29.53 -25.26
CA ILE A 153 13.33 -30.68 -25.52
C ILE A 153 12.49 -31.97 -25.63
N LYS A 154 11.57 -32.23 -24.69
CA LYS A 154 10.69 -33.42 -24.74
C LYS A 154 9.82 -33.48 -26.00
N ARG A 155 9.47 -32.33 -26.56
CA ARG A 155 8.68 -32.21 -27.80
C ARG A 155 9.54 -32.25 -29.08
N GLY A 156 10.86 -32.40 -28.95
CA GLY A 156 11.79 -32.42 -30.09
C GLY A 156 11.94 -31.08 -30.80
N LEU A 157 11.63 -29.95 -30.14
CA LEU A 157 11.79 -28.63 -30.72
C LEU A 157 13.26 -28.26 -30.86
N LEU A 158 13.60 -27.51 -31.91
CA LEU A 158 14.94 -26.97 -32.12
C LEU A 158 15.26 -25.93 -31.03
N ASN A 159 16.54 -25.80 -30.69
CA ASN A 159 17.00 -24.83 -29.69
C ASN A 159 16.58 -23.40 -30.01
N THR A 160 16.54 -23.01 -31.29
CA THR A 160 16.04 -21.71 -31.76
C THR A 160 14.55 -21.50 -31.52
N GLU A 161 13.74 -22.56 -31.66
CA GLU A 161 12.30 -22.52 -31.39
C GLU A 161 12.03 -22.38 -29.88
N ILE A 162 12.76 -23.15 -29.06
CA ILE A 162 12.69 -23.05 -27.59
C ILE A 162 13.07 -21.65 -27.14
N ALA A 163 14.18 -21.11 -27.69
CA ALA A 163 14.61 -19.74 -27.40
C ALA A 163 13.53 -18.71 -27.73
N SER A 164 12.94 -18.82 -28.93
CA SER A 164 11.86 -17.93 -29.38
C SER A 164 10.64 -17.99 -28.46
N LEU A 165 10.23 -19.19 -28.01
CA LEU A 165 9.13 -19.38 -27.07
C LEU A 165 9.41 -18.74 -25.72
N VAL A 166 10.63 -18.95 -25.18
CA VAL A 166 11.06 -18.35 -23.92
C VAL A 166 11.07 -16.82 -24.02
N LEU A 167 11.65 -16.24 -25.07
CA LEU A 167 11.78 -14.80 -25.22
C LEU A 167 10.46 -14.07 -25.51
N ARG A 168 9.55 -14.67 -26.28
CA ARG A 168 8.27 -14.05 -26.67
C ARG A 168 7.30 -13.84 -25.51
N GLU A 169 7.23 -14.77 -24.56
CA GLU A 169 6.27 -14.71 -23.47
C GLU A 169 6.68 -13.81 -22.30
N MET A 170 7.92 -13.42 -22.27
CA MET A 170 8.62 -12.76 -21.21
C MET A 170 8.07 -11.39 -20.79
N PRO A 171 7.80 -10.44 -21.71
CA PRO A 171 7.45 -9.07 -21.32
C PRO A 171 6.12 -9.00 -20.57
N GLY A 172 5.13 -9.83 -20.98
CA GLY A 172 3.79 -9.81 -20.42
C GLY A 172 3.71 -10.37 -18.98
N ILE A 173 4.48 -11.42 -18.70
CA ILE A 173 4.48 -12.06 -17.37
C ILE A 173 5.15 -11.15 -16.34
N SER A 174 6.34 -10.61 -16.66
CA SER A 174 7.08 -9.73 -15.74
C SER A 174 6.32 -8.45 -15.44
N PHE A 175 5.70 -7.83 -16.44
CA PHE A 175 4.95 -6.59 -16.25
C PHE A 175 3.67 -6.82 -15.42
N ARG A 176 2.92 -7.89 -15.71
CA ARG A 176 1.70 -8.23 -14.97
C ARG A 176 2.00 -8.51 -13.51
N ARG A 177 3.03 -9.33 -13.24
CA ARG A 177 3.44 -9.68 -11.88
C ARG A 177 3.96 -8.46 -11.11
N ALA A 178 4.78 -7.63 -11.74
CA ALA A 178 5.27 -6.38 -11.17
C ALA A 178 4.11 -5.44 -10.77
N ARG A 179 3.08 -5.31 -11.62
CA ARG A 179 1.90 -4.50 -11.30
C ARG A 179 1.11 -5.03 -10.12
N ILE A 180 0.97 -6.36 -10.01
CA ILE A 180 0.25 -6.98 -8.89
C ILE A 180 1.01 -6.70 -7.58
N ILE A 181 2.30 -6.99 -7.55
CA ILE A 181 3.15 -6.76 -6.37
C ILE A 181 3.12 -5.27 -6.00
N ALA A 182 3.38 -4.38 -6.95
CA ALA A 182 3.45 -2.95 -6.68
C ALA A 182 2.14 -2.40 -6.11
N ARG A 183 1.00 -2.76 -6.70
CA ARG A 183 -0.31 -2.30 -6.23
C ARG A 183 -0.64 -2.82 -4.85
N ASP A 184 -0.46 -4.12 -4.62
CA ASP A 184 -0.75 -4.74 -3.34
C ASP A 184 0.10 -4.14 -2.23
N GLN A 185 1.39 -4.03 -2.47
CA GLN A 185 2.34 -3.59 -1.46
C GLN A 185 2.34 -2.07 -1.23
N ALA A 186 2.11 -1.27 -2.27
CA ALA A 186 1.91 0.17 -2.15
C ALA A 186 0.67 0.49 -1.31
N SER A 187 -0.42 -0.26 -1.53
CA SER A 187 -1.65 -0.09 -0.76
C SER A 187 -1.46 -0.44 0.71
N LYS A 188 -0.79 -1.55 1.00
CA LYS A 188 -0.49 -1.98 2.38
C LYS A 188 0.38 -0.99 3.12
N LEU A 189 1.47 -0.52 2.51
CA LEU A 189 2.34 0.49 3.12
C LEU A 189 1.58 1.78 3.39
N ASN A 190 0.81 2.28 2.42
CA ASN A 190 0.01 3.49 2.60
C ASN A 190 -1.03 3.32 3.72
N ALA A 191 -1.69 2.18 3.81
CA ALA A 191 -2.66 1.88 4.87
C ALA A 191 -1.99 1.83 6.26
N GLU A 192 -0.82 1.23 6.37
CA GLU A 192 -0.06 1.14 7.62
C GLU A 192 0.41 2.52 8.11
N LEU A 193 1.01 3.31 7.22
CA LEU A 193 1.41 4.69 7.51
C LEU A 193 0.21 5.56 7.92
N THR A 194 -0.92 5.41 7.23
CA THR A 194 -2.16 6.14 7.56
C THR A 194 -2.67 5.76 8.94
N ARG A 195 -2.72 4.45 9.24
CA ARG A 195 -3.15 3.96 10.57
C ARG A 195 -2.24 4.49 11.68
N GLY A 196 -0.92 4.40 11.51
CA GLY A 196 0.03 4.90 12.50
C GLY A 196 -0.17 6.37 12.80
N ARG A 197 -0.27 7.21 11.76
CA ARG A 197 -0.48 8.65 11.91
C ARG A 197 -1.84 9.03 12.52
N MET A 198 -2.89 8.28 12.19
CA MET A 198 -4.21 8.48 12.80
C MET A 198 -4.20 8.07 14.27
N SER A 199 -3.57 6.95 14.61
CA SER A 199 -3.39 6.52 16.00
C SER A 199 -2.58 7.55 16.82
N ASP A 200 -1.49 8.07 16.26
CA ASP A 200 -0.70 9.14 16.89
C ASP A 200 -1.49 10.44 17.07
N ALA A 201 -2.44 10.71 16.17
CA ALA A 201 -3.37 11.84 16.29
C ALA A 201 -4.51 11.58 17.29
N GLY A 202 -4.61 10.36 17.85
CA GLY A 202 -5.67 9.99 18.77
C GLY A 202 -7.02 9.68 18.10
N LEU A 203 -7.01 9.43 16.80
CA LEU A 203 -8.20 9.04 16.05
C LEU A 203 -8.41 7.53 16.20
N GLU A 204 -9.45 7.13 16.91
CA GLU A 204 -9.80 5.72 17.15
C GLU A 204 -10.66 5.15 16.02
N THR A 205 -11.30 6.03 15.24
CA THR A 205 -12.20 5.66 14.16
C THR A 205 -11.76 6.26 12.83
N TYR A 206 -12.25 5.67 11.74
CA TYR A 206 -12.01 6.15 10.38
C TYR A 206 -13.24 5.98 9.50
N VAL A 207 -13.32 6.75 8.42
CA VAL A 207 -14.33 6.58 7.37
C VAL A 207 -13.70 5.78 6.23
N TRP A 208 -14.35 4.70 5.82
CA TRP A 208 -13.91 3.89 4.68
C TRP A 208 -14.21 4.62 3.37
N GLU A 209 -13.17 4.88 2.59
CA GLU A 209 -13.28 5.47 1.26
C GLU A 209 -12.82 4.46 0.20
N THR A 210 -13.68 4.17 -0.76
CA THR A 210 -13.33 3.32 -1.90
C THR A 210 -12.58 4.12 -2.97
N ALA A 211 -11.92 3.43 -3.90
CA ALA A 211 -11.23 4.09 -5.01
C ALA A 211 -12.18 4.80 -6.01
N MET A 212 -13.50 4.66 -5.84
CA MET A 212 -14.56 5.28 -6.65
C MET A 212 -14.40 5.08 -8.17
N ASP A 213 -13.75 3.98 -8.58
CA ASP A 213 -13.62 3.62 -9.99
C ASP A 213 -14.32 2.28 -10.29
N GLU A 214 -14.48 1.94 -11.58
CA GLU A 214 -15.15 0.73 -12.07
C GLU A 214 -14.61 -0.60 -11.51
N ARG A 215 -13.40 -0.58 -10.91
CA ARG A 215 -12.71 -1.76 -10.39
C ARG A 215 -12.97 -2.01 -8.90
N VAL A 216 -13.78 -1.19 -8.26
CA VAL A 216 -14.20 -1.42 -6.87
C VAL A 216 -15.06 -2.68 -6.83
N ARG A 217 -14.66 -3.64 -5.98
CA ARG A 217 -15.41 -4.90 -5.80
C ARG A 217 -16.80 -4.62 -5.27
N GLY A 218 -17.82 -5.25 -5.88
CA GLY A 218 -19.22 -5.10 -5.50
C GLY A 218 -19.89 -3.81 -5.99
N LEU A 219 -19.20 -2.95 -6.77
CA LEU A 219 -19.81 -1.76 -7.36
C LEU A 219 -20.85 -2.17 -8.42
N PRO A 220 -22.14 -1.80 -8.27
CA PRO A 220 -23.15 -2.02 -9.30
C PRO A 220 -22.74 -1.35 -10.62
N GLY A 221 -22.79 -2.08 -11.72
CA GLY A 221 -22.35 -1.59 -13.04
C GLY A 221 -20.84 -1.45 -13.20
N GLY A 222 -20.03 -1.77 -12.19
CA GLY A 222 -18.59 -1.80 -12.27
C GLY A 222 -18.06 -3.10 -12.92
N ARG A 223 -16.75 -3.24 -12.93
CA ARG A 223 -16.06 -4.38 -13.56
C ARG A 223 -16.24 -5.70 -12.80
N TYR A 224 -16.50 -5.63 -11.49
CA TYR A 224 -16.62 -6.78 -10.60
C TYR A 224 -17.85 -6.65 -9.69
N PRO A 225 -19.09 -6.57 -10.24
CA PRO A 225 -20.28 -6.24 -9.46
C PRO A 225 -20.66 -7.32 -8.44
N ASN A 226 -20.34 -8.56 -8.70
CA ASN A 226 -20.65 -9.72 -7.84
C ASN A 226 -19.44 -10.20 -7.00
N ALA A 227 -18.35 -9.44 -6.98
CA ALA A 227 -17.16 -9.86 -6.23
C ALA A 227 -17.36 -9.72 -4.72
N LEU A 228 -16.99 -10.77 -3.98
CA LEU A 228 -16.99 -10.80 -2.53
C LEU A 228 -15.54 -10.89 -2.02
N PRO A 229 -15.25 -10.28 -0.88
CA PRO A 229 -16.11 -9.35 -0.16
C PRO A 229 -16.34 -8.05 -0.96
N SER A 230 -17.51 -7.45 -0.80
CA SER A 230 -17.87 -6.20 -1.46
C SER A 230 -17.25 -5.01 -0.73
N HIS A 231 -16.32 -4.32 -1.39
CA HIS A 231 -15.75 -3.09 -0.86
C HIS A 231 -16.68 -1.88 -1.05
N TRP A 232 -17.59 -1.96 -2.03
CA TRP A 232 -18.55 -0.90 -2.31
C TRP A 232 -19.50 -0.62 -1.15
N ILE A 233 -19.97 -1.64 -0.46
CA ILE A 233 -20.87 -1.47 0.69
C ILE A 233 -20.21 -0.77 1.86
N MET A 234 -18.88 -0.68 1.87
CA MET A 234 -18.10 0.02 2.88
C MET A 234 -17.98 1.53 2.64
N GLN A 235 -18.37 2.01 1.43
CA GLN A 235 -18.25 3.43 1.10
C GLN A 235 -18.92 4.32 2.13
N GLY A 236 -18.15 5.24 2.72
CA GLY A 236 -18.61 6.20 3.73
C GLY A 236 -18.93 5.60 5.12
N LYS A 237 -18.68 4.32 5.35
CA LYS A 237 -18.92 3.69 6.65
C LYS A 237 -17.86 4.09 7.67
N VAL A 238 -18.31 4.46 8.87
CA VAL A 238 -17.42 4.69 10.03
C VAL A 238 -17.03 3.35 10.63
N CYS A 239 -15.75 3.13 10.81
CA CYS A 239 -15.15 1.89 11.29
C CYS A 239 -14.14 2.17 12.41
N ARG A 240 -13.73 1.13 13.16
CA ARG A 240 -12.78 1.23 14.28
C ARG A 240 -11.42 0.65 13.88
N TRP A 241 -10.34 1.21 14.46
CA TRP A 241 -8.99 0.71 14.27
C TRP A 241 -8.67 -0.53 15.11
N ASP A 242 -9.32 -0.67 16.26
CA ASP A 242 -9.12 -1.80 17.18
C ASP A 242 -9.93 -3.04 16.79
N ASP A 243 -11.05 -2.87 16.06
CA ASP A 243 -11.86 -3.99 15.56
C ASP A 243 -12.34 -3.75 14.13
N PRO A 244 -11.67 -4.37 13.13
CA PRO A 244 -12.04 -4.22 11.74
C PRO A 244 -13.33 -4.96 11.35
N THR A 245 -13.98 -5.66 12.27
CA THR A 245 -15.24 -6.36 11.98
C THR A 245 -16.47 -5.51 12.25
N LEU A 246 -16.28 -4.32 12.84
CA LEU A 246 -17.36 -3.41 13.22
C LEU A 246 -17.46 -2.22 12.29
N TRP A 247 -18.68 -1.71 12.14
CA TRP A 247 -18.97 -0.41 11.56
C TRP A 247 -20.09 0.29 12.34
N ARG A 248 -20.28 1.61 12.14
CA ARG A 248 -21.45 2.32 12.66
C ARG A 248 -22.65 2.17 11.72
N ASN A 249 -23.79 1.79 12.28
CA ASN A 249 -25.08 1.78 11.57
C ASN A 249 -25.67 3.19 11.44
N ALA A 250 -26.86 3.31 10.83
CA ALA A 250 -27.55 4.59 10.63
C ALA A 250 -27.99 5.27 11.94
N GLN A 251 -28.13 4.51 13.01
CA GLN A 251 -28.48 4.99 14.36
C GLN A 251 -27.25 5.43 15.16
N GLY A 252 -26.04 5.26 14.59
CA GLY A 252 -24.78 5.60 15.26
C GLY A 252 -24.23 4.51 16.19
N GLU A 253 -24.86 3.33 16.20
CA GLU A 253 -24.46 2.21 17.05
C GLU A 253 -23.43 1.31 16.36
N TRP A 254 -22.58 0.63 17.14
CA TRP A 254 -21.61 -0.32 16.60
C TRP A 254 -22.28 -1.67 16.35
N GLU A 255 -22.19 -2.16 15.12
CA GLU A 255 -22.68 -3.47 14.72
C GLU A 255 -21.65 -4.25 13.91
N LYS A 256 -21.77 -5.58 13.88
CA LYS A 256 -20.92 -6.43 13.05
C LYS A 256 -21.21 -6.22 11.58
N ARG A 257 -20.14 -6.12 10.80
CA ARG A 257 -20.23 -6.10 9.34
C ARG A 257 -20.89 -7.39 8.83
N PRO A 258 -21.71 -7.32 7.76
CA PRO A 258 -22.24 -8.53 7.14
C PRO A 258 -21.12 -9.36 6.51
N SER A 259 -21.35 -10.67 6.32
CA SER A 259 -20.38 -11.59 5.71
C SER A 259 -19.97 -11.19 4.27
N SER A 260 -20.78 -10.39 3.61
CA SER A 260 -20.47 -9.81 2.29
C SER A 260 -19.48 -8.64 2.35
N ALA A 261 -19.19 -8.09 3.52
CA ALA A 261 -18.22 -7.01 3.71
C ALA A 261 -16.81 -7.54 4.02
N PRO A 262 -15.74 -6.78 3.70
CA PRO A 262 -14.40 -7.12 4.14
C PRO A 262 -14.27 -7.00 5.66
N TYR A 263 -13.59 -7.95 6.30
CA TYR A 263 -13.28 -7.93 7.74
C TYR A 263 -11.89 -7.37 8.05
N ASN A 264 -11.26 -6.73 7.10
CA ASN A 264 -9.95 -6.09 7.23
C ASN A 264 -10.09 -4.57 7.19
N HIS A 265 -8.98 -3.86 7.42
CA HIS A 265 -8.91 -2.42 7.20
C HIS A 265 -8.75 -2.08 5.71
N PRO A 266 -9.13 -0.85 5.26
CA PRO A 266 -8.95 -0.46 3.88
C PRO A 266 -7.46 -0.49 3.47
N GLY A 267 -7.19 -0.94 2.24
CA GLY A 267 -5.83 -1.03 1.72
C GLY A 267 -5.06 -2.31 2.07
N THR A 268 -5.55 -3.14 2.99
CA THR A 268 -4.81 -4.33 3.46
C THR A 268 -5.08 -5.60 2.64
N GLU A 269 -6.22 -5.69 1.96
CA GLU A 269 -6.52 -6.82 1.09
C GLU A 269 -5.79 -6.75 -0.24
N ILE A 270 -5.60 -7.93 -0.86
CA ILE A 270 -4.92 -8.05 -2.15
C ILE A 270 -5.57 -7.13 -3.19
N MET A 271 -4.73 -6.29 -3.83
CA MET A 271 -5.13 -5.36 -4.88
C MET A 271 -6.15 -4.29 -4.45
N CYS A 272 -6.39 -4.11 -3.16
CA CYS A 272 -7.26 -3.08 -2.63
C CYS A 272 -6.63 -1.69 -2.81
N ARG A 273 -7.45 -0.68 -3.14
CA ARG A 273 -7.06 0.74 -3.23
C ARG A 273 -7.97 1.63 -2.39
N CYS A 274 -8.75 1.02 -1.51
CA CYS A 274 -9.52 1.77 -0.52
C CYS A 274 -8.57 2.43 0.47
N VAL A 275 -8.97 3.56 1.00
CA VAL A 275 -8.22 4.31 2.00
C VAL A 275 -9.07 4.59 3.22
N ALA A 276 -8.44 4.78 4.36
CA ALA A 276 -9.09 5.29 5.56
C ALA A 276 -9.03 6.82 5.54
N LEU A 277 -10.15 7.48 5.71
CA LEU A 277 -10.22 8.90 5.98
C LEU A 277 -10.36 9.12 7.48
N PRO A 278 -9.78 10.20 8.05
CA PRO A 278 -10.04 10.56 9.42
C PRO A 278 -11.53 10.76 9.68
N ASN A 279 -12.03 10.28 10.80
CA ASN A 279 -13.38 10.61 11.25
C ASN A 279 -13.37 11.97 11.95
N TRP A 280 -13.66 13.01 11.20
CA TRP A 280 -13.62 14.40 11.68
C TRP A 280 -14.68 14.73 12.73
N ASP A 281 -15.75 13.95 12.79
CA ASP A 281 -16.79 14.13 13.80
C ASP A 281 -16.24 13.79 15.20
N GLU A 282 -15.36 12.79 15.29
CA GLU A 282 -14.63 12.47 16.53
C GLU A 282 -13.78 13.65 17.04
N LEU A 283 -13.10 14.36 16.14
CA LEU A 283 -12.33 15.54 16.51
C LEU A 283 -13.20 16.75 16.87
N SER A 284 -14.42 16.85 16.33
CA SER A 284 -15.32 17.95 16.66
C SER A 284 -15.89 17.88 18.07
N GLU A 285 -15.80 16.70 18.71
CA GLU A 285 -16.20 16.49 20.11
C GLU A 285 -15.12 16.96 21.11
N ILE A 286 -13.90 17.28 20.64
CA ILE A 286 -12.84 17.81 21.51
C ILE A 286 -13.20 19.26 21.91
N PRO A 287 -13.39 19.53 23.25
CA PRO A 287 -13.75 20.85 23.69
C PRO A 287 -12.60 21.85 23.44
N SER A 288 -12.94 23.10 23.13
CA SER A 288 -11.97 24.18 23.11
C SER A 288 -11.41 24.43 24.52
N ALA A 289 -10.11 24.68 24.63
CA ALA A 289 -9.52 25.11 25.90
C ALA A 289 -10.17 26.42 26.36
N GLY A 290 -10.75 26.41 27.54
CA GLY A 290 -11.26 27.62 28.16
C GLY A 290 -10.11 28.60 28.52
N PRO A 291 -10.40 29.87 28.82
CA PRO A 291 -9.41 30.89 29.08
C PRO A 291 -8.38 30.59 30.19
N VAL A 292 -8.75 29.71 31.11
CA VAL A 292 -7.87 29.32 32.25
C VAL A 292 -6.75 28.37 31.83
N MET A 293 -6.91 27.59 30.77
CA MET A 293 -5.87 26.69 30.27
C MET A 293 -4.86 27.39 29.34
N GLN A 294 -5.22 28.53 28.77
CA GLN A 294 -4.32 29.34 27.94
C GLN A 294 -3.22 30.01 28.77
N ALA A 295 -3.50 30.41 30.02
CA ALA A 295 -2.56 31.07 30.92
C ALA A 295 -1.47 30.11 31.48
N GLN A 296 -1.66 28.78 31.42
CA GLN A 296 -0.67 27.82 31.93
C GLN A 296 0.28 27.29 30.83
N ALA A 297 0.08 27.65 29.58
CA ALA A 297 0.96 27.28 28.48
C ALA A 297 2.07 28.33 28.21
N GLU A 298 2.04 29.47 28.86
CA GLU A 298 3.01 30.56 28.72
C GLU A 298 4.03 30.67 29.88
N ILE A 299 4.11 29.66 30.79
CA ILE A 299 5.09 29.54 31.86
C ILE A 299 5.99 28.29 31.56
#